data_4c956290fd113535f24cbc59e3d3a6bf
#
_entry.id   4c956290fd113535f24cbc59e3d3a6bf
#
_cell.length_a   1.000
_cell.length_b   1.000
_cell.length_c   1.000
_cell.angle_alpha   90.00
_cell.angle_beta   90.00
_cell.angle_gamma   90.00
#
_symmetry.space_group_name_H-M   'P 1'
#
loop_
_entity.id
_entity.type
_entity.pdbx_description
1 polymer ?
#
loop_
_entity_poly.entity_id
_entity_poly.type
_entity_poly.pdbx_seq_one_letter_code
_entity_poly.pdbx_strand_id
1 'polypeptide(L)'
;MTEENLDGKYIGQTDVPASEYGLRQIKDIIDEYGGYPEVDAVVSSPLKRCTETAKLIYPDKEPMILNGLIEYDFGEFEGRTAEEMKDDDAFKTWLSGEHPETPVPFGESQAAFNERVCSCFAGLIDGIIKAGVESTAVITHGGVIMSLMTAFAIPSLPMHEWMAPNGTGYTLRIDPSVWSRGQKLETFSECPAVALSDDQERELWDFYPTEQDDEYDITEDVYGDSPDEDEDFWKGL
;
A
#
# COMPACT_ATOMS: atom_id res chain seq x y z
N MET A 1 -7.49 -6.14 -8.92
CA MET A 1 -7.27 -7.60 -8.79
C MET A 1 -7.25 -8.22 -10.16
N THR A 2 -6.37 -9.20 -10.41
CA THR A 2 -6.30 -9.99 -11.64
C THR A 2 -6.77 -11.42 -11.38
N GLU A 3 -6.95 -12.24 -12.44
CA GLU A 3 -7.34 -13.65 -12.25
C GLU A 3 -6.25 -14.42 -11.50
N GLU A 4 -4.98 -14.10 -11.77
CA GLU A 4 -3.83 -14.75 -11.10
C GLU A 4 -3.75 -14.40 -9.61
N ASN A 5 -4.17 -13.18 -9.21
CA ASN A 5 -4.24 -12.81 -7.79
C ASN A 5 -5.29 -13.63 -7.04
N LEU A 6 -6.39 -14.04 -7.70
CA LEU A 6 -7.38 -14.93 -7.09
C LEU A 6 -6.80 -16.31 -6.75
N ASP A 7 -5.76 -16.73 -7.48
CA ASP A 7 -4.98 -17.93 -7.20
C ASP A 7 -3.84 -17.71 -6.17
N GLY A 8 -3.75 -16.53 -5.55
CA GLY A 8 -2.69 -16.17 -4.59
C GLY A 8 -1.31 -15.96 -5.23
N LYS A 9 -1.24 -15.68 -6.54
CA LYS A 9 0.01 -15.45 -7.26
C LYS A 9 0.46 -14.00 -7.17
N TYR A 10 1.76 -13.81 -7.01
CA TYR A 10 2.39 -12.48 -7.11
C TYR A 10 2.36 -12.00 -8.56
N ILE A 11 1.74 -10.85 -8.78
CA ILE A 11 1.65 -10.18 -10.08
C ILE A 11 2.09 -8.75 -9.93
N GLY A 12 3.27 -8.45 -10.44
CA GLY A 12 3.88 -7.12 -10.40
C GLY A 12 3.78 -6.39 -11.72
N GLN A 13 4.82 -6.48 -12.56
CA GLN A 13 4.88 -5.74 -13.81
C GLN A 13 4.31 -6.49 -15.02
N THR A 14 3.91 -7.74 -14.86
CA THR A 14 3.17 -8.46 -15.91
C THR A 14 1.87 -7.72 -16.21
N ASP A 15 1.67 -7.30 -17.48
CA ASP A 15 0.55 -6.46 -17.91
C ASP A 15 -0.69 -7.31 -18.24
N VAL A 16 -1.31 -7.84 -17.19
CA VAL A 16 -2.59 -8.57 -17.26
C VAL A 16 -3.77 -7.64 -16.96
N PRO A 17 -4.95 -7.87 -17.54
CA PRO A 17 -6.15 -7.07 -17.29
C PRO A 17 -6.68 -7.28 -15.86
N ALA A 18 -7.58 -6.41 -15.43
CA ALA A 18 -8.38 -6.64 -14.24
C ALA A 18 -9.30 -7.85 -14.45
N SER A 19 -9.48 -8.67 -13.40
CA SER A 19 -10.43 -9.80 -13.45
C SER A 19 -11.88 -9.32 -13.54
N GLU A 20 -12.75 -10.14 -14.12
CA GLU A 20 -14.19 -9.85 -14.11
C GLU A 20 -14.73 -9.73 -12.67
N TYR A 21 -14.21 -10.55 -11.77
CA TYR A 21 -14.55 -10.48 -10.35
C TYR A 21 -14.13 -9.14 -9.73
N GLY A 22 -12.89 -8.70 -9.93
CA GLY A 22 -12.39 -7.42 -9.42
C GLY A 22 -13.15 -6.21 -9.98
N LEU A 23 -13.48 -6.21 -11.27
CA LEU A 23 -14.30 -5.15 -11.87
C LEU A 23 -15.73 -5.15 -11.34
N ARG A 24 -16.29 -6.32 -11.00
CA ARG A 24 -17.60 -6.44 -10.36
C ARG A 24 -17.59 -5.85 -8.96
N GLN A 25 -16.59 -6.18 -8.14
CA GLN A 25 -16.42 -5.57 -6.80
C GLN A 25 -16.43 -4.04 -6.86
N ILE A 26 -15.73 -3.44 -7.84
CA ILE A 26 -15.74 -1.98 -8.01
C ILE A 26 -17.14 -1.45 -8.38
N LYS A 27 -17.88 -2.16 -9.22
CA LYS A 27 -19.27 -1.81 -9.55
C LYS A 27 -20.18 -1.88 -8.33
N ASP A 28 -20.03 -2.93 -7.53
CA ASP A 28 -20.80 -3.10 -6.29
C ASP A 28 -20.51 -1.94 -5.32
N ILE A 29 -19.25 -1.53 -5.19
CA ILE A 29 -18.86 -0.33 -4.42
C ILE A 29 -19.56 0.94 -4.95
N ILE A 30 -19.61 1.14 -6.27
CA ILE A 30 -20.29 2.28 -6.89
C ILE A 30 -21.79 2.25 -6.60
N ASP A 31 -22.42 1.10 -6.71
CA ASP A 31 -23.86 0.94 -6.59
C ASP A 31 -24.34 0.98 -5.12
N GLU A 32 -23.59 0.38 -4.20
CA GLU A 32 -24.02 0.21 -2.81
C GLU A 32 -23.57 1.36 -1.89
N TYR A 33 -22.40 1.94 -2.15
CA TYR A 33 -21.77 2.94 -1.26
C TYR A 33 -21.73 4.35 -1.87
N GLY A 34 -22.35 4.57 -3.04
CA GLY A 34 -22.35 5.84 -3.73
C GLY A 34 -21.06 6.16 -4.49
N GLY A 35 -20.18 5.18 -4.62
CA GLY A 35 -18.98 5.25 -5.44
C GLY A 35 -17.82 6.04 -4.83
N TYR A 36 -17.00 6.55 -5.73
CA TYR A 36 -15.79 7.29 -5.39
C TYR A 36 -16.03 8.80 -5.48
N PRO A 37 -15.25 9.61 -4.76
CA PRO A 37 -15.42 11.07 -4.80
C PRO A 37 -15.17 11.63 -6.21
N GLU A 38 -15.90 12.67 -6.56
CA GLU A 38 -15.63 13.47 -7.75
C GLU A 38 -14.25 14.12 -7.64
N VAL A 39 -13.50 14.13 -8.74
CA VAL A 39 -12.14 14.69 -8.78
C VAL A 39 -11.92 15.53 -10.03
N ASP A 40 -10.95 16.48 -9.98
CA ASP A 40 -10.58 17.29 -11.13
C ASP A 40 -9.71 16.53 -12.11
N ALA A 41 -8.80 15.69 -11.59
CA ALA A 41 -7.83 14.93 -12.36
C ALA A 41 -7.76 13.46 -11.94
N VAL A 42 -7.42 12.60 -12.88
CA VAL A 42 -7.15 11.19 -12.64
C VAL A 42 -5.74 10.86 -13.11
N VAL A 43 -5.00 10.15 -12.28
CA VAL A 43 -3.66 9.62 -12.56
C VAL A 43 -3.72 8.11 -12.46
N SER A 44 -3.02 7.40 -13.33
CA SER A 44 -3.01 5.93 -13.31
C SER A 44 -1.61 5.36 -13.55
N SER A 45 -1.35 4.21 -12.92
CA SER A 45 -0.31 3.29 -13.38
C SER A 45 -0.56 2.90 -14.84
N PRO A 46 0.50 2.61 -15.64
CA PRO A 46 0.34 2.20 -17.05
C PRO A 46 -0.32 0.83 -17.23
N LEU A 47 -0.36 -0.03 -16.19
CA LEU A 47 -0.85 -1.39 -16.33
C LEU A 47 -2.36 -1.45 -16.57
N LYS A 48 -2.78 -2.38 -17.43
CA LYS A 48 -4.17 -2.53 -17.88
C LYS A 48 -5.16 -2.58 -16.72
N ARG A 49 -4.88 -3.37 -15.68
CA ARG A 49 -5.74 -3.47 -14.50
C ARG A 49 -6.02 -2.13 -13.82
N CYS A 50 -5.06 -1.18 -13.86
CA CYS A 50 -5.26 0.16 -13.31
C CYS A 50 -6.00 1.08 -14.28
N THR A 51 -5.66 1.05 -15.57
CA THR A 51 -6.32 1.88 -16.58
C THR A 51 -7.78 1.47 -16.81
N GLU A 52 -8.08 0.17 -16.74
CA GLU A 52 -9.45 -0.37 -16.80
C GLU A 52 -10.25 0.04 -15.55
N THR A 53 -9.63 -0.05 -14.36
CA THR A 53 -10.23 0.44 -13.11
C THR A 53 -10.49 1.94 -13.17
N ALA A 54 -9.52 2.74 -13.59
CA ALA A 54 -9.68 4.19 -13.73
C ALA A 54 -10.83 4.55 -14.67
N LYS A 55 -10.95 3.86 -15.79
CA LYS A 55 -12.04 4.07 -16.76
C LYS A 55 -13.40 3.65 -16.24
N LEU A 56 -13.45 2.62 -15.39
CA LEU A 56 -14.70 2.18 -14.76
C LEU A 56 -15.19 3.19 -13.71
N ILE A 57 -14.27 3.71 -12.88
CA ILE A 57 -14.60 4.66 -11.80
C ILE A 57 -14.88 6.06 -12.36
N TYR A 58 -14.08 6.52 -13.32
CA TYR A 58 -14.11 7.86 -13.90
C TYR A 58 -14.26 7.82 -15.42
N PRO A 59 -15.42 7.38 -15.96
CA PRO A 59 -15.59 7.12 -17.40
C PRO A 59 -15.40 8.37 -18.29
N ASP A 60 -15.67 9.55 -17.74
CA ASP A 60 -15.59 10.83 -18.45
C ASP A 60 -14.20 11.51 -18.33
N LYS A 61 -13.24 10.87 -17.69
CA LYS A 61 -11.89 11.41 -17.49
C LYS A 61 -10.85 10.56 -18.21
N GLU A 62 -9.89 11.25 -18.84
CA GLU A 62 -8.70 10.59 -19.42
C GLU A 62 -7.59 10.60 -18.36
N PRO A 63 -7.13 9.44 -17.87
CA PRO A 63 -6.09 9.41 -16.85
C PRO A 63 -4.73 9.80 -17.40
N MET A 64 -4.00 10.62 -16.66
CA MET A 64 -2.58 10.85 -16.88
C MET A 64 -1.79 9.61 -16.45
N ILE A 65 -1.02 9.03 -17.35
CA ILE A 65 -0.24 7.82 -17.07
C ILE A 65 1.12 8.17 -16.47
N LEU A 66 1.43 7.61 -15.30
CA LEU A 66 2.72 7.74 -14.63
C LEU A 66 3.42 6.38 -14.51
N ASN A 67 4.46 6.18 -15.30
CA ASN A 67 5.24 4.92 -15.31
C ASN A 67 5.91 4.63 -13.95
N GLY A 68 6.23 5.67 -13.18
CA GLY A 68 6.82 5.50 -11.85
C GLY A 68 5.86 4.92 -10.80
N LEU A 69 4.56 4.83 -11.10
CA LEU A 69 3.55 4.20 -10.23
C LEU A 69 3.23 2.75 -10.62
N ILE A 70 4.06 2.11 -11.46
CA ILE A 70 3.95 0.69 -11.76
C ILE A 70 4.29 -0.16 -10.53
N GLU A 71 3.69 -1.36 -10.42
CA GLU A 71 3.90 -2.26 -9.28
C GLU A 71 5.35 -2.77 -9.21
N TYR A 72 5.67 -3.45 -8.13
CA TYR A 72 6.95 -4.09 -7.88
C TYR A 72 7.30 -5.06 -9.02
N ASP A 73 8.55 -5.03 -9.47
CA ASP A 73 9.08 -6.02 -10.41
C ASP A 73 9.50 -7.27 -9.64
N PHE A 74 8.59 -8.24 -9.58
CA PHE A 74 8.82 -9.49 -8.86
C PHE A 74 9.78 -10.47 -9.55
N GLY A 75 10.23 -10.16 -10.78
CA GLY A 75 11.21 -11.00 -11.49
C GLY A 75 10.79 -12.47 -11.54
N GLU A 76 11.60 -13.38 -10.97
CA GLU A 76 11.30 -14.82 -10.94
C GLU A 76 10.12 -15.21 -10.02
N PHE A 77 9.63 -14.29 -9.19
CA PHE A 77 8.47 -14.56 -8.35
C PHE A 77 7.14 -14.29 -9.08
N GLU A 78 7.17 -13.64 -10.24
CA GLU A 78 5.98 -13.40 -11.07
C GLU A 78 5.23 -14.69 -11.37
N GLY A 79 3.92 -14.69 -11.12
CA GLY A 79 3.02 -15.80 -11.40
C GLY A 79 3.14 -16.99 -10.47
N ARG A 80 3.91 -16.88 -9.39
CA ARG A 80 4.09 -17.92 -8.36
C ARG A 80 3.37 -17.52 -7.07
N THR A 81 2.94 -18.51 -6.30
CA THR A 81 2.35 -18.32 -4.97
C THR A 81 3.43 -18.34 -3.88
N ALA A 82 3.12 -17.80 -2.68
CA ALA A 82 4.00 -17.89 -1.51
C ALA A 82 4.31 -19.35 -1.16
N GLU A 83 3.32 -20.25 -1.25
CA GLU A 83 3.50 -21.69 -0.97
C GLU A 83 4.49 -22.35 -1.95
N GLU A 84 4.46 -21.98 -3.23
CA GLU A 84 5.42 -22.49 -4.23
C GLU A 84 6.85 -21.98 -4.00
N MET A 85 7.01 -20.88 -3.27
CA MET A 85 8.30 -20.23 -3.01
C MET A 85 8.77 -20.37 -1.56
N LYS A 86 8.04 -21.03 -0.69
CA LYS A 86 8.32 -21.12 0.76
C LYS A 86 9.72 -21.67 1.10
N ASP A 87 10.28 -22.52 0.23
CA ASP A 87 11.62 -23.09 0.40
C ASP A 87 12.71 -22.33 -0.38
N ASP A 88 12.35 -21.29 -1.14
CA ASP A 88 13.26 -20.48 -1.93
C ASP A 88 13.97 -19.44 -1.04
N ASP A 89 15.30 -19.51 -0.96
CA ASP A 89 16.10 -18.62 -0.10
C ASP A 89 16.03 -17.16 -0.54
N ALA A 90 15.88 -16.88 -1.85
CA ALA A 90 15.72 -15.51 -2.36
C ALA A 90 14.36 -14.94 -1.94
N PHE A 91 13.30 -15.76 -1.97
CA PHE A 91 11.98 -15.36 -1.51
C PHE A 91 11.96 -15.09 0.00
N LYS A 92 12.56 -15.95 0.82
CA LYS A 92 12.70 -15.73 2.28
C LYS A 92 13.44 -14.43 2.58
N THR A 93 14.56 -14.18 1.88
CA THR A 93 15.35 -12.96 2.04
C THR A 93 14.53 -11.72 1.67
N TRP A 94 13.77 -11.78 0.58
CA TRP A 94 12.89 -10.69 0.18
C TRP A 94 11.77 -10.45 1.20
N LEU A 95 11.12 -11.52 1.67
CA LEU A 95 10.01 -11.46 2.62
C LEU A 95 10.44 -10.89 3.98
N SER A 96 11.65 -11.23 4.46
CA SER A 96 12.17 -10.72 5.75
C SER A 96 12.38 -9.20 5.77
N GLY A 97 12.57 -8.57 4.61
CA GLY A 97 12.87 -7.14 4.52
C GLY A 97 14.23 -6.72 5.11
N GLU A 98 15.04 -7.66 5.60
CA GLU A 98 16.33 -7.36 6.24
C GLU A 98 17.37 -6.83 5.25
N HIS A 99 17.21 -7.14 3.97
CA HIS A 99 18.14 -6.79 2.90
C HIS A 99 17.46 -6.01 1.76
N PRO A 100 16.93 -4.80 2.02
CA PRO A 100 16.11 -4.05 1.07
C PRO A 100 16.84 -3.65 -0.21
N GLU A 101 18.19 -3.61 -0.19
CA GLU A 101 19.02 -3.33 -1.36
C GLU A 101 19.20 -4.55 -2.29
N THR A 102 18.87 -5.76 -1.82
CA THR A 102 19.05 -6.97 -2.61
C THR A 102 17.88 -7.12 -3.58
N PRO A 103 18.13 -7.13 -4.91
CA PRO A 103 17.06 -7.33 -5.87
C PRO A 103 16.57 -8.78 -5.84
N VAL A 104 15.28 -8.97 -6.11
CA VAL A 104 14.79 -10.31 -6.46
C VAL A 104 15.43 -10.77 -7.78
N PRO A 105 15.60 -12.07 -8.01
CA PRO A 105 16.19 -12.55 -9.27
C PRO A 105 15.41 -12.01 -10.47
N PHE A 106 16.13 -11.32 -11.39
CA PHE A 106 15.58 -10.65 -12.60
C PHE A 106 14.53 -9.56 -12.35
N GLY A 107 14.38 -9.09 -11.11
CA GLY A 107 13.47 -8.01 -10.75
C GLY A 107 14.18 -6.85 -10.05
N GLU A 108 13.42 -6.06 -9.28
CA GLU A 108 13.97 -4.91 -8.56
C GLU A 108 14.17 -5.21 -7.07
N SER A 109 14.96 -4.36 -6.37
CA SER A 109 15.07 -4.40 -4.91
C SER A 109 13.96 -3.57 -4.26
N GLN A 110 13.65 -3.85 -2.99
CA GLN A 110 12.67 -3.05 -2.22
C GLN A 110 13.09 -1.58 -2.14
N ALA A 111 14.39 -1.31 -2.00
CA ALA A 111 14.91 0.05 -1.96
C ALA A 111 14.72 0.77 -3.31
N ALA A 112 15.02 0.12 -4.44
CA ALA A 112 14.83 0.69 -5.77
C ALA A 112 13.34 0.94 -6.07
N PHE A 113 12.47 0.02 -5.69
CA PHE A 113 11.02 0.18 -5.77
C PHE A 113 10.54 1.41 -4.99
N ASN A 114 10.91 1.50 -3.71
CA ASN A 114 10.51 2.60 -2.84
C ASN A 114 11.03 3.95 -3.37
N GLU A 115 12.30 4.02 -3.81
CA GLU A 115 12.88 5.23 -4.38
C GLU A 115 12.12 5.69 -5.63
N ARG A 116 11.84 4.78 -6.55
CA ARG A 116 11.11 5.05 -7.80
C ARG A 116 9.70 5.57 -7.54
N VAL A 117 8.96 4.86 -6.70
CA VAL A 117 7.56 5.18 -6.37
C VAL A 117 7.47 6.50 -5.62
N CYS A 118 8.28 6.68 -4.57
CA CYS A 118 8.25 7.91 -3.76
C CYS A 118 8.71 9.13 -4.55
N SER A 119 9.75 9.00 -5.38
CA SER A 119 10.22 10.10 -6.24
C SER A 119 9.16 10.52 -7.26
N CYS A 120 8.51 9.55 -7.91
CA CYS A 120 7.42 9.81 -8.86
C CYS A 120 6.24 10.52 -8.17
N PHE A 121 5.82 10.03 -7.02
CA PHE A 121 4.69 10.59 -6.29
C PHE A 121 4.98 11.99 -5.73
N ALA A 122 6.19 12.23 -5.20
CA ALA A 122 6.60 13.56 -4.76
C ALA A 122 6.55 14.57 -5.91
N GLY A 123 7.02 14.20 -7.11
CA GLY A 123 6.90 15.03 -8.30
C GLY A 123 5.45 15.30 -8.72
N LEU A 124 4.56 14.32 -8.54
CA LEU A 124 3.12 14.50 -8.78
C LEU A 124 2.52 15.52 -7.79
N ILE A 125 2.80 15.40 -6.50
CA ILE A 125 2.29 16.34 -5.47
C ILE A 125 2.79 17.77 -5.75
N ASP A 126 4.07 17.93 -6.08
CA ASP A 126 4.61 19.23 -6.47
C ASP A 126 3.90 19.82 -7.69
N GLY A 127 3.58 18.97 -8.67
CA GLY A 127 2.81 19.32 -9.86
C GLY A 127 1.40 19.77 -9.53
N ILE A 128 0.68 19.04 -8.68
CA ILE A 128 -0.67 19.34 -8.20
C ILE A 128 -0.70 20.71 -7.51
N ILE A 129 0.21 20.92 -6.56
CA ILE A 129 0.33 22.20 -5.83
C ILE A 129 0.59 23.36 -6.79
N LYS A 130 1.54 23.19 -7.72
CA LYS A 130 1.92 24.23 -8.68
C LYS A 130 0.81 24.55 -9.67
N ALA A 131 0.05 23.56 -10.11
CA ALA A 131 -1.05 23.73 -11.04
C ALA A 131 -2.34 24.22 -10.36
N GLY A 132 -2.43 24.17 -9.03
CA GLY A 132 -3.63 24.53 -8.27
C GLY A 132 -4.80 23.56 -8.53
N VAL A 133 -4.52 22.28 -8.77
CA VAL A 133 -5.54 21.23 -8.90
C VAL A 133 -6.06 20.91 -7.50
N GLU A 134 -7.38 20.95 -7.32
CA GLU A 134 -8.00 20.82 -5.99
C GLU A 134 -8.15 19.36 -5.56
N SER A 135 -8.41 18.46 -6.51
CA SER A 135 -8.63 17.05 -6.23
C SER A 135 -8.08 16.13 -7.33
N THR A 136 -7.41 15.04 -6.92
CA THR A 136 -6.81 14.09 -7.86
C THR A 136 -6.99 12.68 -7.34
N ALA A 137 -7.53 11.78 -8.17
CA ALA A 137 -7.50 10.35 -7.91
C ALA A 137 -6.24 9.72 -8.49
N VAL A 138 -5.60 8.85 -7.73
CA VAL A 138 -4.43 8.08 -8.16
C VAL A 138 -4.77 6.59 -8.13
N ILE A 139 -4.85 5.96 -9.29
CA ILE A 139 -5.16 4.54 -9.44
C ILE A 139 -3.86 3.76 -9.64
N THR A 140 -3.53 2.95 -8.66
CA THR A 140 -2.26 2.22 -8.62
C THR A 140 -2.42 0.84 -7.97
N HIS A 141 -1.42 0.31 -7.28
CA HIS A 141 -1.31 -1.06 -6.81
C HIS A 141 -1.10 -1.11 -5.30
N GLY A 142 -1.33 -2.28 -4.70
CA GLY A 142 -1.22 -2.47 -3.26
C GLY A 142 0.18 -2.16 -2.71
N GLY A 143 1.22 -2.70 -3.33
CA GLY A 143 2.61 -2.42 -2.92
C GLY A 143 2.97 -0.94 -3.03
N VAL A 144 2.51 -0.27 -4.09
CA VAL A 144 2.70 1.17 -4.28
C VAL A 144 1.98 1.97 -3.20
N ILE A 145 0.72 1.64 -2.89
CA ILE A 145 -0.04 2.31 -1.82
C ILE A 145 0.69 2.18 -0.49
N MET A 146 1.06 0.96 -0.09
CA MET A 146 1.78 0.70 1.17
C MET A 146 3.09 1.48 1.25
N SER A 147 3.88 1.52 0.16
CA SER A 147 5.13 2.29 0.10
C SER A 147 4.88 3.79 0.28
N LEU A 148 3.93 4.36 -0.45
CA LEU A 148 3.59 5.79 -0.39
C LEU A 148 3.06 6.20 0.99
N MET A 149 2.17 5.41 1.57
CA MET A 149 1.60 5.68 2.86
C MET A 149 2.66 5.61 3.96
N THR A 150 3.54 4.62 3.93
CA THR A 150 4.67 4.52 4.87
C THR A 150 5.60 5.74 4.78
N ALA A 151 5.88 6.22 3.56
CA ALA A 151 6.79 7.34 3.35
C ALA A 151 6.17 8.70 3.73
N PHE A 152 4.91 8.95 3.37
CA PHE A 152 4.33 10.29 3.36
C PHE A 152 3.18 10.51 4.35
N ALA A 153 2.50 9.46 4.83
CA ALA A 153 1.30 9.62 5.65
C ALA A 153 1.57 10.16 7.07
N ILE A 154 0.59 10.90 7.58
CA ILE A 154 0.42 11.24 8.99
C ILE A 154 -0.97 10.74 9.40
N PRO A 155 -1.09 9.87 10.44
CA PRO A 155 -0.02 9.34 11.29
C PRO A 155 0.94 8.42 10.54
N SER A 156 2.14 8.22 11.07
CA SER A 156 3.10 7.24 10.54
C SER A 156 2.78 5.89 11.15
N LEU A 157 2.48 4.91 10.31
CA LEU A 157 2.18 3.53 10.70
C LEU A 157 3.15 2.57 10.02
N PRO A 158 3.32 1.35 10.55
CA PRO A 158 4.03 0.26 9.87
C PRO A 158 3.43 -0.04 8.49
N MET A 159 4.26 -0.50 7.55
CA MET A 159 3.87 -0.71 6.16
C MET A 159 2.65 -1.62 6.00
N HIS A 160 2.57 -2.69 6.77
CA HIS A 160 1.46 -3.66 6.69
C HIS A 160 0.10 -3.10 7.13
N GLU A 161 0.08 -2.07 7.97
CA GLU A 161 -1.16 -1.40 8.38
C GLU A 161 -1.76 -0.51 7.27
N TRP A 162 -1.00 -0.26 6.20
CA TRP A 162 -1.46 0.47 5.01
C TRP A 162 -2.00 -0.44 3.90
N MET A 163 -2.24 -1.69 4.21
CA MET A 163 -2.84 -2.61 3.27
C MET A 163 -4.29 -2.21 2.98
N ALA A 164 -4.63 -2.13 1.70
CA ALA A 164 -5.96 -1.74 1.26
C ALA A 164 -6.58 -2.83 0.38
N PRO A 165 -7.84 -3.21 0.61
CA PRO A 165 -8.57 -4.11 -0.29
C PRO A 165 -8.60 -3.61 -1.72
N ASN A 166 -8.78 -4.52 -2.67
CA ASN A 166 -8.91 -4.14 -4.07
C ASN A 166 -10.09 -3.19 -4.29
N GLY A 167 -9.84 -2.10 -5.01
CA GLY A 167 -10.82 -1.05 -5.23
C GLY A 167 -10.91 -0.02 -4.11
N THR A 168 -10.15 -0.17 -3.03
CA THR A 168 -10.10 0.82 -1.95
C THR A 168 -8.72 1.48 -1.83
N GLY A 169 -8.59 2.42 -0.92
CA GLY A 169 -7.36 3.15 -0.64
C GLY A 169 -7.59 4.24 0.39
N TYR A 170 -6.90 5.36 0.25
CA TYR A 170 -6.90 6.42 1.26
C TYR A 170 -7.13 7.79 0.64
N THR A 171 -7.85 8.64 1.35
CA THR A 171 -7.96 10.08 1.06
C THR A 171 -6.88 10.83 1.83
N LEU A 172 -6.04 11.55 1.10
CA LEU A 172 -4.94 12.34 1.65
C LEU A 172 -5.20 13.83 1.45
N ARG A 173 -4.93 14.62 2.49
CA ARG A 173 -4.98 16.08 2.41
C ARG A 173 -3.58 16.63 2.16
N ILE A 174 -3.46 17.48 1.15
CA ILE A 174 -2.25 18.20 0.83
C ILE A 174 -2.33 19.59 1.46
N ASP A 175 -1.46 19.86 2.45
CA ASP A 175 -1.15 21.22 2.90
C ASP A 175 0.22 21.61 2.32
N PRO A 176 0.28 22.60 1.40
CA PRO A 176 1.52 22.99 0.76
C PRO A 176 2.62 23.43 1.74
N SER A 177 2.23 23.96 2.91
CA SER A 177 3.19 24.38 3.93
C SER A 177 3.78 23.20 4.70
N VAL A 178 3.01 22.14 4.93
CA VAL A 178 3.46 20.88 5.54
C VAL A 178 4.32 20.12 4.54
N TRP A 179 3.84 20.01 3.30
CA TRP A 179 4.57 19.36 2.22
C TRP A 179 5.95 19.95 1.98
N SER A 180 6.06 21.28 1.88
CA SER A 180 7.34 21.95 1.63
C SER A 180 8.38 21.79 2.77
N ARG A 181 7.93 21.51 4.00
CA ARG A 181 8.81 21.33 5.17
C ARG A 181 9.25 19.90 5.40
N GLY A 182 8.45 18.93 5.04
CA GLY A 182 8.73 17.55 5.42
C GLY A 182 8.12 16.50 4.50
N GLN A 183 7.55 16.91 3.37
CA GLN A 183 6.89 16.00 2.42
C GLN A 183 5.92 15.04 3.12
N LYS A 184 5.00 15.57 3.95
CA LYS A 184 4.01 14.78 4.67
C LYS A 184 2.60 15.17 4.23
N LEU A 185 1.70 14.17 4.26
CA LEU A 185 0.30 14.26 3.88
C LEU A 185 -0.56 13.74 5.02
N GLU A 186 -1.63 14.46 5.34
CA GLU A 186 -2.57 14.04 6.37
C GLU A 186 -3.52 12.98 5.81
N THR A 187 -3.57 11.81 6.44
CA THR A 187 -4.55 10.78 6.12
C THR A 187 -5.90 11.20 6.69
N PHE A 188 -6.87 11.41 5.81
CA PHE A 188 -8.18 11.93 6.19
C PHE A 188 -9.19 10.81 6.43
N SER A 189 -9.24 9.83 5.54
CA SER A 189 -10.15 8.67 5.62
C SER A 189 -9.70 7.56 4.67
N GLU A 190 -10.27 6.40 4.83
CA GLU A 190 -10.30 5.39 3.78
C GLU A 190 -11.18 5.85 2.61
N CYS A 191 -10.93 5.33 1.41
CA CYS A 191 -11.65 5.72 0.21
C CYS A 191 -11.91 4.50 -0.71
N PRO A 192 -13.17 4.24 -1.06
CA PRO A 192 -14.37 4.70 -0.40
C PRO A 192 -14.48 4.11 1.02
N ALA A 193 -15.27 4.71 1.89
CA ALA A 193 -15.53 4.18 3.23
C ALA A 193 -16.48 2.97 3.09
N VAL A 194 -15.93 1.80 2.89
CA VAL A 194 -16.64 0.54 2.71
C VAL A 194 -16.44 -0.33 3.94
N ALA A 195 -17.51 -0.86 4.51
CA ALA A 195 -17.37 -1.93 5.48
C ALA A 195 -16.96 -3.22 4.75
N LEU A 196 -15.76 -3.74 5.08
CA LEU A 196 -15.30 -5.00 4.53
C LEU A 196 -16.17 -6.15 5.01
N SER A 197 -16.44 -7.13 4.16
CA SER A 197 -16.97 -8.42 4.58
C SER A 197 -15.84 -9.27 5.20
N ASP A 198 -16.22 -10.22 6.06
CA ASP A 198 -15.28 -11.17 6.68
C ASP A 198 -14.41 -11.91 5.64
N ASP A 199 -14.95 -12.15 4.45
CA ASP A 199 -14.22 -12.80 3.35
C ASP A 199 -13.20 -11.86 2.71
N GLN A 200 -13.49 -10.57 2.57
CA GLN A 200 -12.56 -9.56 2.04
C GLN A 200 -11.42 -9.29 3.04
N GLU A 201 -11.71 -9.28 4.34
CA GLU A 201 -10.66 -9.19 5.36
C GLU A 201 -9.73 -10.42 5.31
N ARG A 202 -10.29 -11.63 5.15
CA ARG A 202 -9.50 -12.85 5.03
C ARG A 202 -8.62 -12.85 3.79
N GLU A 203 -9.14 -12.46 2.60
CA GLU A 203 -8.36 -12.34 1.36
C GLU A 203 -7.17 -11.38 1.51
N LEU A 204 -7.31 -10.31 2.29
CA LEU A 204 -6.23 -9.39 2.60
C LEU A 204 -5.07 -10.05 3.36
N TRP A 205 -5.40 -10.86 4.38
CA TRP A 205 -4.40 -11.51 5.22
C TRP A 205 -3.75 -12.72 4.54
N ASP A 206 -4.49 -13.45 3.69
CA ASP A 206 -3.96 -14.60 2.96
C ASP A 206 -2.91 -14.20 1.91
N PHE A 207 -2.96 -12.97 1.39
CA PHE A 207 -2.00 -12.48 0.40
C PHE A 207 -0.62 -12.14 0.98
N TYR A 208 -0.58 -11.79 2.27
CA TYR A 208 0.66 -11.51 3.01
C TYR A 208 0.72 -12.45 4.21
N PRO A 209 1.41 -13.60 4.11
CA PRO A 209 1.59 -14.47 5.27
C PRO A 209 2.35 -13.70 6.35
N THR A 210 1.64 -13.34 7.41
CA THR A 210 2.27 -12.77 8.59
C THR A 210 2.98 -13.90 9.33
N GLU A 211 4.24 -13.73 9.68
CA GLU A 211 4.94 -14.60 10.63
C GLU A 211 4.32 -14.42 12.03
N GLN A 212 3.11 -14.94 12.24
CA GLN A 212 2.46 -14.90 13.55
C GLN A 212 1.59 -16.13 13.79
N ASP A 213 2.23 -17.30 13.78
CA ASP A 213 1.73 -18.48 14.48
C ASP A 213 2.80 -19.13 15.37
N ASP A 214 3.80 -18.36 15.83
CA ASP A 214 4.59 -18.76 16.98
C ASP A 214 4.05 -18.03 18.21
N GLU A 215 3.36 -18.80 19.08
CA GLU A 215 2.92 -18.47 20.43
C GLU A 215 4.01 -17.69 21.19
N TYR A 216 4.00 -16.37 21.10
CA TYR A 216 4.59 -15.56 22.17
C TYR A 216 3.57 -15.47 23.29
N ASP A 217 3.65 -16.41 24.21
CA ASP A 217 3.00 -16.37 25.53
C ASP A 217 3.59 -15.20 26.33
N ILE A 218 2.94 -14.03 26.27
CA ILE A 218 3.34 -12.82 27.01
C ILE A 218 2.83 -12.89 28.46
N THR A 219 2.63 -14.05 29.06
CA THR A 219 2.12 -14.18 30.40
C THR A 219 3.12 -14.53 31.51
N GLU A 220 4.41 -14.64 31.22
CA GLU A 220 5.42 -14.76 32.29
C GLU A 220 6.60 -13.84 31.97
N ASP A 221 6.80 -12.79 32.77
CA ASP A 221 8.02 -12.03 33.09
C ASP A 221 7.92 -10.49 33.00
N VAL A 222 6.79 -9.88 33.38
CA VAL A 222 6.76 -8.40 33.60
C VAL A 222 6.36 -8.01 35.03
N TYR A 223 6.33 -8.93 35.99
CA TYR A 223 6.27 -8.60 37.42
C TYR A 223 7.34 -9.36 38.20
N GLY A 224 8.57 -9.05 37.92
CA GLY A 224 9.72 -9.32 38.78
C GLY A 224 9.88 -8.16 39.78
N ASP A 225 9.82 -8.51 41.04
CA ASP A 225 10.01 -7.71 42.26
C ASP A 225 10.83 -6.42 42.12
N SER A 226 10.22 -5.30 42.49
CA SER A 226 10.93 -4.08 42.91
C SER A 226 11.48 -4.29 44.31
N PRO A 227 12.75 -4.11 44.59
CA PRO A 227 13.18 -3.80 45.96
C PRO A 227 12.88 -2.32 46.24
N ASP A 228 12.20 -2.10 47.35
CA ASP A 228 12.09 -0.83 48.04
C ASP A 228 13.49 -0.22 48.32
N GLU A 229 13.47 1.11 48.53
CA GLU A 229 14.53 2.00 49.06
C GLU A 229 15.25 2.83 47.98
N ASP A 230 14.80 4.09 47.86
CA ASP A 230 15.56 5.26 48.31
C ASP A 230 14.74 6.56 48.13
N GLU A 231 13.98 6.92 49.20
CA GLU A 231 13.56 8.30 49.47
C GLU A 231 14.78 9.15 49.85
N ASP A 232 15.53 9.75 48.92
CA ASP A 232 16.45 10.86 49.27
C ASP A 232 17.07 11.63 48.08
N PHE A 233 16.39 11.67 46.92
CA PHE A 233 16.96 12.43 45.77
C PHE A 233 16.39 13.84 45.55
N TRP A 234 15.46 14.32 46.37
CA TRP A 234 14.82 15.63 46.19
C TRP A 234 15.01 16.60 47.34
N LYS A 235 16.20 16.63 48.00
CA LYS A 235 16.58 17.72 48.91
C LYS A 235 17.87 18.32 48.48
N GLY A 236 17.81 19.26 47.57
CA GLY A 236 18.96 20.11 47.30
C GLY A 236 19.03 20.64 45.86
N LEU A 237 18.11 21.55 45.51
CA LEU A 237 18.38 22.72 44.65
C LEU A 237 17.19 23.68 44.78
#